data_db8f527b1f5cf48781e35bd2486462ca
#
_entry.id   db8f527b1f5cf48781e35bd2486462ca
#
_cell.length_a   1.000
_cell.length_b   1.000
_cell.length_c   1.000
_cell.angle_alpha   90.00
_cell.angle_beta   90.00
_cell.angle_gamma   90.00
#
_symmetry.space_group_name_H-M   'P 1'
#
loop_
_entity.id
_entity.type
_entity.pdbx_description
1 polymer ?
#
loop_
_entity_poly.entity_id
_entity_poly.type
_entity_poly.pdbx_seq_one_letter_code
_entity_poly.pdbx_strand_id
1 'polypeptide(L)'
;MPQFDQEKMVKLVSELRKSVARLTDIAKLPQDEFLNDPDKIGSTKYHFIVAIESSIDMCNHIISRNGYRVPEDYGDTFRVMGEVGALDTDFSDDLRNMAKFRNRLVHLYWEVDDQQLYEILQNRLVDFKKFLDSLASFLGWQNQ
;
A
#
# COMPACT_ATOMS: atom_id res chain seq x y z
N MET A 1 -7.89 4.24 23.12
CA MET A 1 -7.35 3.45 21.98
C MET A 1 -8.33 3.50 20.82
N PRO A 2 -7.86 3.68 19.59
CA PRO A 2 -8.74 3.63 18.43
C PRO A 2 -9.39 2.26 18.29
N GLN A 3 -10.62 2.25 17.79
CA GLN A 3 -11.43 1.06 17.61
C GLN A 3 -11.13 0.40 16.26
N PHE A 4 -11.16 -0.92 16.22
CA PHE A 4 -11.04 -1.65 14.96
C PHE A 4 -11.56 -3.08 15.14
N ASP A 5 -12.00 -3.68 14.03
CA ASP A 5 -12.40 -5.08 13.96
C ASP A 5 -11.14 -5.90 13.68
N GLN A 6 -10.69 -6.64 14.67
CA GLN A 6 -9.44 -7.40 14.58
C GLN A 6 -9.51 -8.47 13.48
N GLU A 7 -10.64 -9.15 13.35
CA GLU A 7 -10.80 -10.20 12.33
C GLU A 7 -10.67 -9.63 10.93
N LYS A 8 -11.31 -8.50 10.66
CA LYS A 8 -11.22 -7.83 9.37
C LYS A 8 -9.79 -7.35 9.09
N MET A 9 -9.14 -6.76 10.09
CA MET A 9 -7.78 -6.27 9.94
C MET A 9 -6.79 -7.41 9.67
N VAL A 10 -6.95 -8.56 10.33
CA VAL A 10 -6.09 -9.74 10.09
C VAL A 10 -6.18 -10.17 8.63
N LYS A 11 -7.38 -10.19 8.04
CA LYS A 11 -7.55 -10.56 6.64
C LYS A 11 -6.85 -9.57 5.70
N LEU A 12 -7.01 -8.28 5.96
CA LEU A 12 -6.38 -7.23 5.13
C LEU A 12 -4.86 -7.25 5.25
N VAL A 13 -4.33 -7.44 6.45
CA VAL A 13 -2.88 -7.57 6.67
C VAL A 13 -2.35 -8.80 5.92
N SER A 14 -3.07 -9.92 5.95
CA SER A 14 -2.68 -11.14 5.25
C SER A 14 -2.61 -10.90 3.74
N GLU A 15 -3.60 -10.21 3.15
CA GLU A 15 -3.58 -9.89 1.72
C GLU A 15 -2.42 -8.99 1.35
N LEU A 16 -2.14 -7.98 2.17
CA LEU A 16 -1.01 -7.09 1.96
C LEU A 16 0.31 -7.89 1.99
N ARG A 17 0.50 -8.70 3.02
CA ARG A 17 1.73 -9.48 3.18
C ARG A 17 1.97 -10.46 2.05
N LYS A 18 0.92 -11.12 1.57
CA LYS A 18 1.03 -12.04 0.43
C LYS A 18 1.51 -11.31 -0.81
N SER A 19 0.93 -10.14 -1.11
CA SER A 19 1.32 -9.36 -2.28
C SER A 19 2.75 -8.82 -2.15
N VAL A 20 3.12 -8.32 -0.97
CA VAL A 20 4.49 -7.84 -0.73
C VAL A 20 5.50 -8.98 -0.87
N ALA A 21 5.17 -10.19 -0.40
CA ALA A 21 6.07 -11.35 -0.54
C ALA A 21 6.31 -11.67 -2.02
N ARG A 22 5.26 -11.65 -2.85
CA ARG A 22 5.40 -11.88 -4.29
C ARG A 22 6.23 -10.78 -4.94
N LEU A 23 5.98 -9.53 -4.60
CA LEU A 23 6.76 -8.40 -5.11
C LEU A 23 8.23 -8.50 -4.70
N THR A 24 8.50 -8.92 -3.47
CA THR A 24 9.87 -9.09 -2.98
C THR A 24 10.62 -10.13 -3.80
N ASP A 25 9.95 -11.23 -4.14
CA ASP A 25 10.56 -12.27 -4.98
C ASP A 25 10.85 -11.74 -6.39
N ILE A 26 9.91 -11.03 -7.00
CA ILE A 26 10.10 -10.47 -8.33
C ILE A 26 11.21 -9.42 -8.33
N ALA A 27 11.35 -8.66 -7.25
CA ALA A 27 12.37 -7.62 -7.11
C ALA A 27 13.79 -8.17 -7.17
N LYS A 28 13.96 -9.47 -6.97
CA LYS A 28 15.29 -10.13 -7.07
C LYS A 28 15.76 -10.27 -8.50
N LEU A 29 14.87 -10.12 -9.49
CA LEU A 29 15.26 -10.23 -10.90
C LEU A 29 16.13 -9.04 -11.31
N PRO A 30 17.19 -9.27 -12.11
CA PRO A 30 17.89 -8.16 -12.75
C PRO A 30 16.97 -7.37 -13.67
N GLN A 31 17.27 -6.10 -13.86
CA GLN A 31 16.42 -5.19 -14.64
C GLN A 31 16.13 -5.70 -16.04
N ASP A 32 17.15 -6.20 -16.75
CA ASP A 32 16.98 -6.68 -18.12
C ASP A 32 16.09 -7.92 -18.19
N GLU A 33 16.19 -8.82 -17.21
CA GLU A 33 15.29 -9.99 -17.15
C GLU A 33 13.86 -9.56 -16.87
N PHE A 34 13.67 -8.64 -15.94
CA PHE A 34 12.33 -8.11 -15.61
C PHE A 34 11.69 -7.45 -16.83
N LEU A 35 12.42 -6.56 -17.51
CA LEU A 35 11.89 -5.80 -18.64
C LEU A 35 11.53 -6.68 -19.84
N ASN A 36 12.11 -7.87 -19.93
CA ASN A 36 11.84 -8.84 -21.01
C ASN A 36 10.85 -9.92 -20.62
N ASP A 37 10.21 -9.80 -19.45
CA ASP A 37 9.27 -10.80 -18.94
C ASP A 37 7.88 -10.19 -18.72
N PRO A 38 6.99 -10.24 -19.73
CA PRO A 38 5.66 -9.65 -19.61
C PRO A 38 4.83 -10.23 -18.45
N ASP A 39 5.02 -11.53 -18.13
CA ASP A 39 4.28 -12.15 -17.04
C ASP A 39 4.70 -11.59 -15.69
N LYS A 40 5.99 -11.33 -15.48
CA LYS A 40 6.48 -10.71 -14.25
C LYS A 40 6.05 -9.25 -14.16
N ILE A 41 6.05 -8.54 -15.28
CA ILE A 41 5.55 -7.16 -15.32
C ILE A 41 4.08 -7.12 -14.92
N GLY A 42 3.26 -7.98 -15.52
CA GLY A 42 1.83 -8.05 -15.19
C GLY A 42 1.57 -8.44 -13.75
N SER A 43 2.29 -9.43 -13.24
CA SER A 43 2.20 -9.86 -11.85
C SER A 43 2.57 -8.72 -10.89
N THR A 44 3.61 -7.95 -11.22
CA THR A 44 4.04 -6.81 -10.42
C THR A 44 2.94 -5.76 -10.33
N LYS A 45 2.33 -5.40 -11.46
CA LYS A 45 1.23 -4.43 -11.49
C LYS A 45 0.06 -4.91 -10.62
N TYR A 46 -0.34 -6.16 -10.77
CA TYR A 46 -1.43 -6.74 -10.00
C TYR A 46 -1.16 -6.68 -8.50
N HIS A 47 0.03 -7.11 -8.07
CA HIS A 47 0.34 -7.16 -6.64
C HIS A 47 0.53 -5.79 -6.02
N PHE A 48 1.00 -4.79 -6.78
CA PHE A 48 0.98 -3.41 -6.30
C PHE A 48 -0.45 -2.92 -6.09
N ILE A 49 -1.35 -3.20 -7.03
CA ILE A 49 -2.75 -2.82 -6.87
C ILE A 49 -3.33 -3.43 -5.59
N VAL A 50 -3.14 -4.72 -5.38
CA VAL A 50 -3.67 -5.42 -4.20
C VAL A 50 -3.05 -4.85 -2.91
N ALA A 51 -1.74 -4.65 -2.89
CA ALA A 51 -1.04 -4.14 -1.70
C ALA A 51 -1.52 -2.74 -1.33
N ILE A 52 -1.67 -1.86 -2.32
CA ILE A 52 -2.10 -0.49 -2.08
C ILE A 52 -3.57 -0.46 -1.66
N GLU A 53 -4.43 -1.23 -2.33
CA GLU A 53 -5.86 -1.28 -1.99
C GLU A 53 -6.07 -1.87 -0.60
N SER A 54 -5.33 -2.90 -0.22
CA SER A 54 -5.41 -3.46 1.14
C SER A 54 -5.03 -2.42 2.19
N SER A 55 -4.01 -1.62 1.90
CA SER A 55 -3.58 -0.53 2.78
C SER A 55 -4.66 0.53 2.93
N ILE A 56 -5.28 0.91 1.82
CA ILE A 56 -6.38 1.88 1.81
C ILE A 56 -7.57 1.33 2.59
N ASP A 57 -7.92 0.06 2.38
CA ASP A 57 -9.06 -0.57 3.06
C ASP A 57 -8.84 -0.63 4.58
N MET A 58 -7.62 -0.91 5.03
CA MET A 58 -7.28 -0.87 6.45
C MET A 58 -7.52 0.53 7.02
N CYS A 59 -7.04 1.55 6.33
CA CYS A 59 -7.21 2.93 6.77
C CYS A 59 -8.69 3.33 6.80
N ASN A 60 -9.44 3.01 5.76
CA ASN A 60 -10.87 3.35 5.70
C ASN A 60 -11.66 2.64 6.80
N HIS A 61 -11.29 1.41 7.14
CA HIS A 61 -11.90 0.70 8.25
C HIS A 61 -11.68 1.47 9.58
N ILE A 62 -10.45 1.88 9.85
CA ILE A 62 -10.11 2.63 11.06
C ILE A 62 -10.83 3.97 11.08
N ILE A 63 -10.84 4.69 9.98
CA ILE A 63 -11.52 5.98 9.84
C ILE A 63 -13.01 5.83 10.18
N SER A 64 -13.66 4.84 9.58
CA SER A 64 -15.09 4.60 9.78
C SER A 64 -15.41 4.24 11.22
N ARG A 65 -14.60 3.37 11.84
CA ARG A 65 -14.86 2.89 13.21
C ARG A 65 -14.63 3.97 14.27
N ASN A 66 -13.88 5.00 13.95
CA ASN A 66 -13.52 6.03 14.93
C ASN A 66 -14.15 7.39 14.63
N GLY A 67 -15.01 7.48 13.61
CA GLY A 67 -15.68 8.71 13.27
C GLY A 67 -14.73 9.81 12.80
N TYR A 68 -13.61 9.45 12.21
CA TYR A 68 -12.67 10.42 11.64
C TYR A 68 -13.26 11.05 10.37
N ARG A 69 -12.66 12.13 9.92
CA ARG A 69 -13.09 12.84 8.71
C ARG A 69 -13.19 11.89 7.53
N VAL A 70 -14.31 11.95 6.78
CA VAL A 70 -14.52 11.09 5.61
C VAL A 70 -13.58 11.52 4.48
N PRO A 71 -12.74 10.60 3.94
CA PRO A 71 -11.85 10.94 2.84
C PRO A 71 -12.61 11.25 1.56
N GLU A 72 -12.05 12.15 0.74
CA GLU A 72 -12.62 12.51 -0.56
C GLU A 72 -12.18 11.56 -1.68
N ASP A 73 -11.01 10.95 -1.52
CA ASP A 73 -10.44 10.00 -2.49
C ASP A 73 -9.40 9.11 -1.77
N TYR A 74 -8.75 8.22 -2.51
CA TYR A 74 -7.79 7.28 -1.93
C TYR A 74 -6.56 7.98 -1.35
N GLY A 75 -6.06 9.01 -2.02
CA GLY A 75 -4.93 9.78 -1.50
C GLY A 75 -5.31 10.49 -0.21
N ASP A 76 -6.52 11.02 -0.14
CA ASP A 76 -7.02 11.70 1.04
C ASP A 76 -7.18 10.74 2.24
N THR A 77 -7.43 9.45 1.97
CA THR A 77 -7.44 8.43 3.03
C THR A 77 -6.14 8.46 3.83
N PHE A 78 -5.00 8.50 3.15
CA PHE A 78 -3.71 8.57 3.84
C PHE A 78 -3.49 9.92 4.51
N ARG A 79 -4.01 11.00 3.94
CA ARG A 79 -3.95 12.33 4.57
C ARG A 79 -4.69 12.33 5.91
N VAL A 80 -5.90 11.75 5.94
CA VAL A 80 -6.68 11.65 7.19
C VAL A 80 -5.89 10.90 8.24
N MET A 81 -5.24 9.80 7.87
CA MET A 81 -4.42 9.04 8.81
C MET A 81 -3.23 9.84 9.34
N GLY A 82 -2.68 10.72 8.53
CA GLY A 82 -1.67 11.68 8.99
C GLY A 82 -2.23 12.69 9.98
N GLU A 83 -3.43 13.21 9.70
CA GLU A 83 -4.09 14.21 10.55
C GLU A 83 -4.40 13.66 11.94
N VAL A 84 -4.77 12.40 12.05
CA VAL A 84 -5.11 11.77 13.34
C VAL A 84 -3.89 11.22 14.07
N GLY A 85 -2.70 11.35 13.49
CA GLY A 85 -1.46 10.94 14.15
C GLY A 85 -1.07 9.49 13.93
N ALA A 86 -1.78 8.75 13.06
CA ALA A 86 -1.44 7.35 12.76
C ALA A 86 -0.20 7.24 11.88
N LEU A 87 -0.01 8.22 11.00
CA LEU A 87 1.13 8.30 10.09
C LEU A 87 1.84 9.64 10.28
N ASP A 88 3.15 9.59 10.22
CA ASP A 88 3.97 10.79 10.14
C ASP A 88 3.62 11.57 8.86
N THR A 89 3.68 12.88 8.90
CA THR A 89 3.24 13.75 7.78
C THR A 89 3.98 13.45 6.49
N ASP A 90 5.29 13.32 6.53
CA ASP A 90 6.09 13.03 5.34
C ASP A 90 5.77 11.67 4.77
N PHE A 91 5.58 10.67 5.63
CA PHE A 91 5.22 9.33 5.21
C PHE A 91 3.80 9.28 4.64
N SER A 92 2.87 10.06 5.22
CA SER A 92 1.53 10.21 4.68
C SER A 92 1.58 10.71 3.22
N ASP A 93 2.47 11.66 2.92
CA ASP A 93 2.66 12.16 1.56
C ASP A 93 3.21 11.10 0.62
N ASP A 94 4.16 10.27 1.09
CA ASP A 94 4.68 9.15 0.31
C ASP A 94 3.56 8.17 -0.05
N LEU A 95 2.70 7.86 0.90
CA LEU A 95 1.58 6.94 0.66
C LEU A 95 0.52 7.56 -0.25
N ARG A 96 0.34 8.87 -0.22
CA ARG A 96 -0.53 9.56 -1.18
C ARG A 96 -0.01 9.39 -2.61
N ASN A 97 1.30 9.45 -2.80
CA ASN A 97 1.90 9.17 -4.11
C ASN A 97 1.68 7.71 -4.51
N MET A 98 1.70 6.80 -3.56
CA MET A 98 1.39 5.39 -3.79
C MET A 98 -0.06 5.22 -4.27
N ALA A 99 -1.00 5.96 -3.67
CA ALA A 99 -2.40 5.94 -4.10
C ALA A 99 -2.56 6.46 -5.53
N LYS A 100 -1.82 7.51 -5.90
CA LYS A 100 -1.79 8.03 -7.27
C LYS A 100 -1.24 6.98 -8.24
N PHE A 101 -0.22 6.27 -7.84
CA PHE A 101 0.35 5.19 -8.65
C PHE A 101 -0.67 4.08 -8.88
N ARG A 102 -1.41 3.69 -7.83
CA ARG A 102 -2.49 2.70 -7.97
C ARG A 102 -3.53 3.16 -8.99
N ASN A 103 -3.92 4.43 -8.96
CA ASN A 103 -4.89 4.97 -9.90
C ASN A 103 -4.37 4.92 -11.34
N ARG A 104 -3.08 5.19 -11.56
CA ARG A 104 -2.46 5.06 -12.88
C ARG A 104 -2.45 3.59 -13.33
N LEU A 105 -2.13 2.66 -12.45
CA LEU A 105 -2.12 1.23 -12.79
C LEU A 105 -3.49 0.72 -13.23
N VAL A 106 -4.55 1.25 -12.63
CA VAL A 106 -5.92 0.78 -12.91
C VAL A 106 -6.56 1.54 -14.07
N HIS A 107 -6.42 2.87 -14.10
CA HIS A 107 -7.16 3.72 -15.03
C HIS A 107 -6.35 4.21 -16.22
N LEU A 108 -5.02 4.27 -16.07
CA LEU A 108 -4.11 4.80 -17.09
C LEU A 108 -2.93 3.86 -17.28
N TYR A 109 -3.20 2.55 -17.32
CA TYR A 109 -2.15 1.52 -17.31
C TYR A 109 -1.17 1.68 -18.48
N TRP A 110 -1.61 2.26 -19.60
CA TRP A 110 -0.76 2.48 -20.76
C TRP A 110 0.27 3.60 -20.55
N GLU A 111 0.09 4.43 -19.50
CA GLU A 111 1.03 5.49 -19.16
C GLU A 111 2.12 5.03 -18.19
N VAL A 112 2.00 3.84 -17.64
CA VAL A 112 2.99 3.32 -16.69
C VAL A 112 4.13 2.68 -17.47
N ASP A 113 5.31 3.30 -17.39
CA ASP A 113 6.53 2.81 -18.00
C ASP A 113 7.08 1.63 -17.18
N ASP A 114 7.46 0.56 -17.85
CA ASP A 114 7.96 -0.66 -17.20
C ASP A 114 9.27 -0.42 -16.43
N GLN A 115 10.11 0.49 -16.91
CA GLN A 115 11.33 0.86 -16.17
C GLN A 115 10.99 1.59 -14.88
N GLN A 116 10.04 2.51 -14.91
CA GLN A 116 9.54 3.20 -13.71
C GLN A 116 8.95 2.19 -12.73
N LEU A 117 8.19 1.21 -13.24
CA LEU A 117 7.63 0.13 -12.42
C LEU A 117 8.74 -0.63 -11.71
N TYR A 118 9.82 -0.96 -12.41
CA TYR A 118 10.96 -1.66 -11.82
C TYR A 118 11.62 -0.83 -10.71
N GLU A 119 11.77 0.48 -10.92
CA GLU A 119 12.35 1.37 -9.92
C GLU A 119 11.49 1.44 -8.66
N ILE A 120 10.17 1.52 -8.82
CA ILE A 120 9.23 1.50 -7.70
C ILE A 120 9.31 0.16 -6.97
N LEU A 121 9.38 -0.94 -7.71
CA LEU A 121 9.54 -2.28 -7.16
C LEU A 121 10.82 -2.39 -6.31
N GLN A 122 11.92 -1.78 -6.75
CA GLN A 122 13.19 -1.83 -6.02
C GLN A 122 13.20 -0.94 -4.78
N ASN A 123 12.48 0.18 -4.81
CA ASN A 123 12.69 1.23 -3.81
C ASN A 123 11.53 1.44 -2.84
N ARG A 124 10.33 0.95 -3.16
CA ARG A 124 9.13 1.30 -2.40
C ARG A 124 8.50 0.18 -1.57
N LEU A 125 8.99 -1.04 -1.67
CA LEU A 125 8.41 -2.14 -0.88
C LEU A 125 8.56 -1.92 0.63
N VAL A 126 9.62 -1.26 1.04
CA VAL A 126 9.87 -0.93 2.45
C VAL A 126 8.72 -0.07 3.04
N ASP A 127 8.04 0.70 2.21
CA ASP A 127 6.94 1.54 2.67
C ASP A 127 5.77 0.71 3.23
N PHE A 128 5.54 -0.48 2.70
CA PHE A 128 4.45 -1.34 3.21
C PHE A 128 4.75 -1.86 4.61
N LYS A 129 6.00 -2.22 4.90
CA LYS A 129 6.38 -2.64 6.25
C LYS A 129 6.26 -1.46 7.22
N LYS A 130 6.74 -0.30 6.82
CA LYS A 130 6.66 0.92 7.63
C LYS A 130 5.20 1.28 7.91
N PHE A 131 4.32 1.10 6.90
CA PHE A 131 2.90 1.33 7.06
C PHE A 131 2.29 0.41 8.11
N LEU A 132 2.57 -0.90 8.03
CA LEU A 132 2.04 -1.86 9.00
C LEU A 132 2.54 -1.56 10.41
N ASP A 133 3.81 -1.22 10.55
CA ASP A 133 4.39 -0.87 11.86
C ASP A 133 3.72 0.38 12.43
N SER A 134 3.45 1.37 11.59
CA SER A 134 2.78 2.62 12.01
C SER A 134 1.35 2.35 12.49
N LEU A 135 0.59 1.54 11.75
CA LEU A 135 -0.76 1.19 12.16
C LEU A 135 -0.78 0.37 13.45
N ALA A 136 0.12 -0.60 13.57
CA ALA A 136 0.19 -1.42 14.78
C ALA A 136 0.46 -0.54 16.00
N SER A 137 1.38 0.41 15.89
CA SER A 137 1.69 1.35 16.95
C SER A 137 0.50 2.22 17.32
N PHE A 138 -0.17 2.77 16.31
CA PHE A 138 -1.34 3.64 16.51
C PHE A 138 -2.49 2.90 17.20
N LEU A 139 -2.73 1.66 16.79
CA LEU A 139 -3.82 0.84 17.33
C LEU A 139 -3.48 0.14 18.65
N GLY A 140 -2.22 0.15 19.05
CA GLY A 140 -1.77 -0.67 20.16
C GLY A 140 -1.92 -2.15 19.87
N TRP A 141 -1.76 -2.55 18.63
CA TRP A 141 -2.03 -3.91 18.16
C TRP A 141 -0.73 -4.62 17.86
N GLN A 142 -0.51 -5.75 18.50
CA GLN A 142 0.75 -6.50 18.38
C GLN A 142 0.60 -7.79 17.60
N ASN A 143 -0.53 -8.00 16.96
CA ASN A 143 -0.72 -9.16 16.12
C ASN A 143 0.18 -9.08 14.90
N GLN A 144 0.92 -10.12 14.71
CA GLN A 144 1.80 -10.23 13.60
C GLN A 144 1.30 -11.28 12.61
#